data_4d37ddeff1c4f6d3d3c0be40b5aa8d20
#
_entry.id   4d37ddeff1c4f6d3d3c0be40b5aa8d20
#
_cell.length_a   1.000
_cell.length_b   1.000
_cell.length_c   1.000
_cell.angle_alpha   90.00
_cell.angle_beta   90.00
_cell.angle_gamma   90.00
#
_symmetry.space_group_name_H-M   'P 1'
#
loop_
_entity.id
_entity.type
_entity.pdbx_description
1 polymer ?
#
loop_
_entity_poly.entity_id
_entity_poly.type
_entity_poly.pdbx_seq_one_letter_code
_entity_poly.pdbx_strand_id
1 'polypeptide(L)'
;SERVNQLRNWNMNFVYADIRNAEVVREYLKDADIVHHLAGITDVARIEEEQNSERDKEMNDVSEKGTSIVLSETPEKCKIIFPSTHVVFEGKEDLIENIDEQYEKLPKLPYAAGKDKNEEEIKKSGKNYVILRLGSVYGYSNDATRLNIMPNLFSMIASQNGTIKLFGGGKQLKTLVPLIDTARCFKFMEEKDNIKSQIFNVSKDSVTVEKVANICKNFNSKVKIIKTNDKTPNPGYSLSNKKLLGTGFKFLYALE
;
A
#
# COMPACT_ATOMS: atom_id res chain seq x y z
N SER A 1 -15.28 18.50 -3.87
CA SER A 1 -13.91 18.66 -3.35
C SER A 1 -12.96 19.00 -4.50
N GLU A 2 -11.80 19.55 -4.19
CA GLU A 2 -10.78 19.91 -5.16
C GLU A 2 -10.31 18.70 -5.99
N ARG A 3 -10.18 17.53 -5.35
CA ARG A 3 -9.86 16.25 -6.03
C ARG A 3 -10.89 15.87 -7.09
N VAL A 4 -12.17 16.02 -6.81
CA VAL A 4 -13.24 15.73 -7.79
C VAL A 4 -13.15 16.67 -8.97
N ASN A 5 -12.88 17.96 -8.74
CA ASN A 5 -12.69 18.93 -9.82
C ASN A 5 -11.45 18.59 -10.66
N GLN A 6 -10.36 18.14 -10.02
CA GLN A 6 -9.17 17.70 -10.72
C GLN A 6 -9.44 16.48 -11.62
N LEU A 7 -10.17 15.46 -11.11
CA LEU A 7 -10.56 14.30 -11.91
C LEU A 7 -11.38 14.71 -13.12
N ARG A 8 -12.37 15.61 -12.94
CA ARG A 8 -13.18 16.15 -14.04
C ARG A 8 -12.36 16.92 -15.07
N ASN A 9 -11.39 17.72 -14.61
CA ASN A 9 -10.47 18.45 -15.50
C ASN A 9 -9.59 17.49 -16.33
N TRP A 10 -9.38 16.27 -15.87
CA TRP A 10 -8.71 15.21 -16.61
C TRP A 10 -9.66 14.36 -17.47
N ASN A 11 -10.89 14.84 -17.70
CA ASN A 11 -11.96 14.14 -18.43
C ASN A 11 -12.32 12.78 -17.83
N MET A 12 -12.16 12.61 -16.51
CA MET A 12 -12.60 11.42 -15.80
C MET A 12 -14.05 11.57 -15.37
N ASN A 13 -14.86 10.56 -15.62
CA ASN A 13 -16.19 10.45 -15.04
C ASN A 13 -16.07 10.13 -13.56
N PHE A 14 -16.65 10.98 -12.72
CA PHE A 14 -16.70 10.77 -11.28
C PHE A 14 -18.14 10.51 -10.84
N VAL A 15 -18.32 9.35 -10.17
CA VAL A 15 -19.59 8.94 -9.56
C VAL A 15 -19.37 8.71 -8.08
N TYR A 16 -20.26 9.25 -7.26
CA TYR A 16 -20.27 8.98 -5.84
C TYR A 16 -21.06 7.70 -5.57
N ALA A 17 -20.39 6.66 -5.13
CA ALA A 17 -20.99 5.35 -4.90
C ALA A 17 -20.32 4.60 -3.74
N ASP A 18 -21.06 3.70 -3.14
CA ASP A 18 -20.53 2.71 -2.21
C ASP A 18 -20.34 1.38 -2.97
N ILE A 19 -19.13 0.80 -2.91
CA ILE A 19 -18.83 -0.47 -3.58
C ILE A 19 -19.65 -1.65 -3.05
N ARG A 20 -20.33 -1.49 -1.91
CA ARG A 20 -21.28 -2.47 -1.37
C ARG A 20 -22.66 -2.42 -2.06
N ASN A 21 -22.88 -1.47 -2.97
CA ASN A 21 -24.09 -1.39 -3.77
C ASN A 21 -23.86 -2.07 -5.13
N ALA A 22 -24.34 -3.32 -5.25
CA ALA A 22 -24.12 -4.13 -6.44
C ALA A 22 -24.73 -3.54 -7.73
N GLU A 23 -25.89 -2.86 -7.63
CA GLU A 23 -26.54 -2.25 -8.80
C GLU A 23 -25.68 -1.15 -9.41
N VAL A 24 -25.16 -0.27 -8.56
CA VAL A 24 -24.27 0.82 -9.00
C VAL A 24 -22.95 0.26 -9.53
N VAL A 25 -22.36 -0.71 -8.83
CA VAL A 25 -21.12 -1.34 -9.28
C VAL A 25 -21.29 -1.99 -10.65
N ARG A 26 -22.39 -2.75 -10.85
CA ARG A 26 -22.73 -3.37 -12.15
C ARG A 26 -22.86 -2.35 -13.26
N GLU A 27 -23.58 -1.25 -13.02
CA GLU A 27 -23.79 -0.20 -14.02
C GLU A 27 -22.47 0.35 -14.58
N TYR A 28 -21.48 0.58 -13.69
CA TYR A 28 -20.21 1.19 -14.09
C TYR A 28 -19.13 0.20 -14.51
N LEU A 29 -19.28 -1.09 -14.19
CA LEU A 29 -18.30 -2.12 -14.60
C LEU A 29 -18.68 -2.89 -15.86
N LYS A 30 -19.93 -2.83 -16.33
CA LYS A 30 -20.45 -3.66 -17.44
C LYS A 30 -19.61 -3.66 -18.72
N ASP A 31 -18.97 -2.53 -19.03
CA ASP A 31 -18.15 -2.32 -20.23
C ASP A 31 -16.65 -2.15 -19.91
N ALA A 32 -16.23 -2.43 -18.67
CA ALA A 32 -14.86 -2.24 -18.26
C ALA A 32 -13.92 -3.28 -18.86
N ASP A 33 -12.78 -2.85 -19.34
CA ASP A 33 -11.68 -3.72 -19.78
C ASP A 33 -10.67 -3.93 -18.63
N ILE A 34 -10.49 -2.92 -17.78
CA ILE A 34 -9.58 -2.95 -16.63
C ILE A 34 -10.27 -2.33 -15.43
N VAL A 35 -10.16 -2.96 -14.28
CA VAL A 35 -10.63 -2.46 -13.00
C VAL A 35 -9.46 -2.29 -12.03
N HIS A 36 -9.19 -1.06 -11.62
CA HIS A 36 -8.34 -0.78 -10.47
C HIS A 36 -9.19 -0.81 -9.21
N HIS A 37 -9.19 -1.94 -8.50
CA HIS A 37 -9.96 -2.08 -7.27
C HIS A 37 -9.22 -1.40 -6.09
N LEU A 38 -9.26 -0.07 -6.04
CA LEU A 38 -8.58 0.76 -5.03
C LEU A 38 -9.45 1.07 -3.81
N ALA A 39 -10.76 0.82 -3.93
CA ALA A 39 -11.70 1.14 -2.86
C ALA A 39 -11.44 0.30 -1.62
N GLY A 40 -11.42 0.94 -0.46
CA GLY A 40 -11.19 0.31 0.82
C GLY A 40 -10.87 1.34 1.90
N ILE A 41 -11.12 0.96 3.14
CA ILE A 41 -10.76 1.77 4.31
C ILE A 41 -9.31 1.41 4.69
N THR A 42 -8.44 2.40 4.75
CA THR A 42 -7.00 2.22 5.01
C THR A 42 -6.54 2.88 6.32
N ASP A 43 -7.45 3.14 7.22
CA ASP A 43 -7.12 3.62 8.56
C ASP A 43 -6.65 2.44 9.41
N VAL A 44 -5.34 2.25 9.43
CA VAL A 44 -4.70 1.07 10.02
C VAL A 44 -4.33 1.37 11.47
N ALA A 45 -4.82 0.55 12.40
CA ALA A 45 -4.27 0.50 13.76
C ALA A 45 -2.78 0.15 13.68
N ARG A 46 -1.97 0.81 14.51
CA ARG A 46 -0.51 0.58 14.55
C ARG A 46 -0.12 -0.52 15.52
N ILE A 47 -0.95 -0.68 16.56
CA ILE A 47 -0.81 -1.65 17.63
C ILE A 47 -2.20 -2.18 17.99
N GLU A 48 -2.27 -3.31 18.67
CA GLU A 48 -3.54 -3.95 19.04
C GLU A 48 -4.43 -3.06 19.90
N GLU A 49 -3.85 -2.25 20.77
CA GLU A 49 -4.55 -1.32 21.66
C GLU A 49 -5.25 -0.16 20.91
N GLU A 50 -4.86 0.12 19.67
CA GLU A 50 -5.52 1.12 18.81
C GLU A 50 -6.73 0.55 18.06
N GLN A 51 -7.01 -0.74 18.17
CA GLN A 51 -8.14 -1.37 17.49
C GLN A 51 -9.47 -0.83 18.03
N ASN A 52 -10.39 -0.57 17.10
CA ASN A 52 -11.75 -0.13 17.40
C ASN A 52 -12.74 -1.06 16.72
N SER A 53 -13.54 -1.79 17.49
CA SER A 53 -14.42 -2.85 17.01
C SER A 53 -15.43 -2.39 15.96
N GLU A 54 -15.97 -1.18 16.07
CA GLU A 54 -16.93 -0.64 15.09
C GLU A 54 -16.24 -0.26 13.79
N ARG A 55 -15.11 0.45 13.88
CA ARG A 55 -14.28 0.82 12.74
C ARG A 55 -13.73 -0.41 12.01
N ASP A 56 -13.24 -1.39 12.75
CA ASP A 56 -12.68 -2.61 12.19
C ASP A 56 -13.79 -3.44 11.51
N LYS A 57 -14.99 -3.46 12.08
CA LYS A 57 -16.16 -4.11 11.47
C LYS A 57 -16.55 -3.43 10.15
N GLU A 58 -16.62 -2.10 10.13
CA GLU A 58 -16.91 -1.35 8.89
C GLU A 58 -15.83 -1.56 7.83
N MET A 59 -14.55 -1.51 8.24
CA MET A 59 -13.41 -1.77 7.37
C MET A 59 -13.49 -3.16 6.74
N ASN A 60 -13.83 -4.19 7.53
CA ASN A 60 -13.99 -5.55 7.06
C ASN A 60 -15.21 -5.68 6.13
N ASP A 61 -16.34 -5.05 6.45
CA ASP A 61 -17.53 -5.09 5.60
C ASP A 61 -17.28 -4.44 4.23
N VAL A 62 -16.66 -3.26 4.20
CA VAL A 62 -16.27 -2.60 2.95
C VAL A 62 -15.25 -3.45 2.17
N SER A 63 -14.28 -4.03 2.86
CA SER A 63 -13.22 -4.83 2.24
C SER A 63 -13.76 -6.13 1.66
N GLU A 64 -14.45 -6.95 2.46
CA GLU A 64 -14.89 -8.29 2.06
C GLU A 64 -16.10 -8.22 1.11
N LYS A 65 -17.18 -7.57 1.54
CA LYS A 65 -18.40 -7.45 0.74
C LYS A 65 -18.20 -6.62 -0.52
N GLY A 66 -17.46 -5.51 -0.39
CA GLY A 66 -17.15 -4.66 -1.55
C GLY A 66 -16.31 -5.41 -2.59
N THR A 67 -15.28 -6.16 -2.16
CA THR A 67 -14.47 -6.98 -3.07
C THR A 67 -15.30 -8.07 -3.74
N SER A 68 -16.14 -8.78 -2.99
CA SER A 68 -17.01 -9.82 -3.54
C SER A 68 -17.96 -9.27 -4.61
N ILE A 69 -18.56 -8.10 -4.37
CA ILE A 69 -19.41 -7.43 -5.36
C ILE A 69 -18.62 -6.99 -6.59
N VAL A 70 -17.45 -6.37 -6.39
CA VAL A 70 -16.60 -5.98 -7.53
C VAL A 70 -16.24 -7.21 -8.37
N LEU A 71 -15.90 -8.33 -7.75
CA LEU A 71 -15.58 -9.57 -8.47
C LEU A 71 -16.79 -10.14 -9.21
N SER A 72 -17.97 -10.18 -8.59
CA SER A 72 -19.18 -10.71 -9.23
C SER A 72 -19.66 -9.86 -10.39
N GLU A 73 -19.53 -8.54 -10.31
CA GLU A 73 -20.01 -7.60 -11.33
C GLU A 73 -18.96 -7.26 -12.42
N THR A 74 -17.71 -7.63 -12.21
CA THR A 74 -16.66 -7.41 -13.22
C THR A 74 -16.81 -8.39 -14.37
N PRO A 75 -16.78 -7.95 -15.67
CA PRO A 75 -16.83 -8.84 -16.83
C PRO A 75 -15.70 -9.87 -16.85
N GLU A 76 -15.96 -11.08 -17.43
CA GLU A 76 -14.98 -12.16 -17.49
C GLU A 76 -13.67 -11.78 -18.21
N LYS A 77 -13.75 -10.96 -19.25
CA LYS A 77 -12.60 -10.48 -20.03
C LYS A 77 -11.77 -9.42 -19.30
N CYS A 78 -12.30 -8.83 -18.25
CA CYS A 78 -11.71 -7.70 -17.57
C CYS A 78 -10.48 -8.12 -16.75
N LYS A 79 -9.44 -7.28 -16.75
CA LYS A 79 -8.29 -7.40 -15.85
C LYS A 79 -8.53 -6.63 -14.56
N ILE A 80 -8.36 -7.30 -13.44
CA ILE A 80 -8.44 -6.67 -12.10
C ILE A 80 -7.04 -6.39 -11.59
N ILE A 81 -6.74 -5.12 -11.26
CA ILE A 81 -5.50 -4.72 -10.62
C ILE A 81 -5.81 -4.32 -9.18
N PHE A 82 -5.28 -5.07 -8.23
CA PHE A 82 -5.60 -4.93 -6.81
C PHE A 82 -4.38 -4.54 -5.98
N PRO A 83 -4.42 -3.40 -5.27
CA PRO A 83 -3.40 -3.05 -4.30
C PRO A 83 -3.59 -3.85 -3.01
N SER A 84 -2.75 -4.84 -2.82
CA SER A 84 -2.53 -5.48 -1.54
C SER A 84 -1.42 -4.75 -0.77
N THR A 85 -0.90 -5.34 0.27
CA THR A 85 0.00 -4.68 1.19
C THR A 85 1.12 -5.61 1.67
N HIS A 86 2.27 -5.04 1.97
CA HIS A 86 3.37 -5.78 2.62
C HIS A 86 3.02 -6.20 4.06
N VAL A 87 2.06 -5.52 4.73
CA VAL A 87 1.74 -5.83 6.13
C VAL A 87 1.09 -7.21 6.31
N VAL A 88 0.78 -7.95 5.26
CA VAL A 88 0.42 -9.37 5.34
C VAL A 88 1.53 -10.23 5.96
N PHE A 89 2.74 -9.70 6.10
CA PHE A 89 3.89 -10.34 6.75
C PHE A 89 4.19 -9.80 8.15
N GLU A 90 3.38 -8.89 8.70
CA GLU A 90 3.69 -8.17 9.95
C GLU A 90 3.79 -9.05 11.19
N GLY A 91 3.20 -10.24 11.18
CA GLY A 91 3.23 -11.19 12.28
C GLY A 91 4.56 -11.91 12.48
N LYS A 92 5.51 -11.73 11.57
CA LYS A 92 6.84 -12.34 11.70
C LYS A 92 7.64 -11.63 12.81
N GLU A 93 8.21 -12.42 13.74
CA GLU A 93 8.90 -11.88 14.93
C GLU A 93 10.39 -11.64 14.67
N ASP A 94 10.96 -12.36 13.71
CA ASP A 94 12.36 -12.22 13.32
C ASP A 94 12.55 -11.21 12.19
N LEU A 95 13.77 -10.66 12.12
CA LEU A 95 14.19 -9.88 10.95
C LEU A 95 14.33 -10.82 9.75
N ILE A 96 13.51 -10.60 8.73
CA ILE A 96 13.52 -11.40 7.51
C ILE A 96 13.77 -10.48 6.32
N GLU A 97 14.75 -10.85 5.50
CA GLU A 97 15.10 -10.09 4.32
C GLU A 97 14.71 -10.81 3.03
N ASN A 98 14.35 -10.01 2.02
CA ASN A 98 14.05 -10.48 0.67
C ASN A 98 12.86 -11.47 0.60
N ILE A 99 11.80 -11.22 1.37
CA ILE A 99 10.54 -11.97 1.28
C ILE A 99 10.03 -11.90 -0.16
N ASP A 100 9.85 -13.04 -0.80
CA ASP A 100 9.25 -13.15 -2.13
C ASP A 100 7.72 -13.32 -2.06
N GLU A 101 7.07 -13.45 -3.21
CA GLU A 101 5.61 -13.55 -3.32
C GLU A 101 5.05 -14.91 -2.83
N GLN A 102 5.90 -15.93 -2.69
CA GLN A 102 5.50 -17.26 -2.22
C GLN A 102 5.68 -17.44 -0.71
N TYR A 103 6.34 -16.47 -0.06
CA TYR A 103 6.59 -16.57 1.37
C TYR A 103 5.28 -16.62 2.16
N GLU A 104 5.26 -17.39 3.23
CA GLU A 104 4.10 -17.56 4.11
C GLU A 104 3.66 -16.23 4.74
N LYS A 105 2.39 -15.87 4.51
CA LYS A 105 1.75 -14.70 5.10
C LYS A 105 1.39 -14.97 6.56
N LEU A 106 1.50 -13.95 7.42
CA LEU A 106 1.08 -13.99 8.81
C LEU A 106 0.49 -12.63 9.22
N PRO A 107 -0.71 -12.28 8.72
CA PRO A 107 -1.37 -11.03 9.08
C PRO A 107 -1.86 -11.09 10.53
N LYS A 108 -1.59 -10.04 11.32
CA LYS A 108 -2.05 -9.91 12.72
C LYS A 108 -3.20 -8.92 12.85
N LEU A 109 -3.12 -7.78 12.16
CA LEU A 109 -4.10 -6.72 12.28
C LEU A 109 -5.26 -6.88 11.29
N PRO A 110 -6.47 -6.38 11.62
CA PRO A 110 -7.66 -6.54 10.78
C PRO A 110 -7.47 -6.10 9.33
N TYR A 111 -6.78 -4.99 9.11
CA TYR A 111 -6.46 -4.51 7.75
C TYR A 111 -5.66 -5.53 6.93
N ALA A 112 -4.60 -6.08 7.53
CA ALA A 112 -3.75 -7.05 6.87
C ALA A 112 -4.50 -8.36 6.60
N ALA A 113 -5.31 -8.82 7.56
CA ALA A 113 -6.17 -9.99 7.42
C ALA A 113 -7.23 -9.81 6.33
N GLY A 114 -7.87 -8.63 6.26
CA GLY A 114 -8.82 -8.30 5.21
C GLY A 114 -8.16 -8.28 3.81
N LYS A 115 -6.97 -7.70 3.68
CA LYS A 115 -6.22 -7.73 2.42
C LYS A 115 -5.81 -9.15 2.02
N ASP A 116 -5.43 -9.97 2.97
CA ASP A 116 -5.11 -11.38 2.73
C ASP A 116 -6.31 -12.17 2.23
N LYS A 117 -7.48 -12.03 2.87
CA LYS A 117 -8.74 -12.62 2.40
C LYS A 117 -9.09 -12.20 0.98
N ASN A 118 -8.95 -10.90 0.68
CA ASN A 118 -9.23 -10.37 -0.65
C ASN A 118 -8.28 -10.96 -1.71
N GLU A 119 -6.98 -11.13 -1.41
CA GLU A 119 -6.06 -11.84 -2.31
C GLU A 119 -6.56 -13.25 -2.63
N GLU A 120 -7.00 -14.00 -1.61
CA GLU A 120 -7.47 -15.37 -1.80
C GLU A 120 -8.82 -15.42 -2.58
N GLU A 121 -9.71 -14.47 -2.35
CA GLU A 121 -10.97 -14.35 -3.09
C GLU A 121 -10.73 -14.02 -4.56
N ILE A 122 -9.87 -13.04 -4.84
CA ILE A 122 -9.47 -12.67 -6.19
C ILE A 122 -8.83 -13.87 -6.93
N LYS A 123 -7.94 -14.62 -6.29
CA LYS A 123 -7.31 -15.81 -6.86
C LYS A 123 -8.33 -16.89 -7.21
N LYS A 124 -9.34 -17.10 -6.36
CA LYS A 124 -10.40 -18.08 -6.55
C LYS A 124 -11.48 -17.65 -7.53
N SER A 125 -11.56 -16.38 -7.89
CA SER A 125 -12.62 -15.83 -8.75
C SER A 125 -12.56 -16.33 -10.19
N GLY A 126 -11.43 -16.90 -10.63
CA GLY A 126 -11.20 -17.27 -12.03
C GLY A 126 -10.91 -16.09 -12.97
N LYS A 127 -11.02 -14.85 -12.48
CA LYS A 127 -10.77 -13.62 -13.25
C LYS A 127 -9.28 -13.45 -13.57
N ASN A 128 -8.99 -12.68 -14.60
CA ASN A 128 -7.63 -12.22 -14.85
C ASN A 128 -7.26 -11.13 -13.82
N TYR A 129 -6.19 -11.33 -13.05
CA TYR A 129 -5.80 -10.39 -12.00
C TYR A 129 -4.31 -10.08 -11.98
N VAL A 130 -3.99 -8.93 -11.42
CA VAL A 130 -2.65 -8.58 -10.94
C VAL A 130 -2.78 -8.05 -9.51
N ILE A 131 -2.17 -8.73 -8.56
CA ILE A 131 -2.11 -8.30 -7.16
C ILE A 131 -0.76 -7.64 -6.91
N LEU A 132 -0.79 -6.41 -6.37
CA LEU A 132 0.40 -5.63 -6.06
C LEU A 132 0.53 -5.47 -4.54
N ARG A 133 1.43 -6.23 -3.91
CA ARG A 133 1.76 -6.08 -2.49
C ARG A 133 2.69 -4.87 -2.31
N LEU A 134 2.09 -3.74 -2.01
CA LEU A 134 2.79 -2.47 -1.89
C LEU A 134 3.60 -2.39 -0.59
N GLY A 135 4.85 -1.98 -0.68
CA GLY A 135 5.59 -1.44 0.47
C GLY A 135 4.92 -0.19 1.03
N SER A 136 5.44 0.37 2.10
CA SER A 136 4.93 1.64 2.63
C SER A 136 5.09 2.74 1.58
N VAL A 137 3.96 3.18 1.02
CA VAL A 137 3.93 4.18 -0.05
C VAL A 137 4.19 5.56 0.54
N TYR A 138 5.27 6.21 0.13
CA TYR A 138 5.64 7.55 0.57
C TYR A 138 5.73 8.52 -0.60
N GLY A 139 5.58 9.81 -0.30
CA GLY A 139 5.70 10.88 -1.26
C GLY A 139 4.73 12.02 -0.96
N TYR A 140 4.92 13.10 -1.68
CA TYR A 140 4.12 14.30 -1.56
C TYR A 140 2.77 14.13 -2.29
N SER A 141 1.71 14.67 -1.72
CA SER A 141 0.40 14.84 -2.33
C SER A 141 -0.17 16.19 -1.94
N ASN A 142 -0.71 16.94 -2.89
CA ASN A 142 -1.25 18.28 -2.65
C ASN A 142 -2.35 18.29 -1.58
N ASP A 143 -3.24 17.30 -1.60
CA ASP A 143 -4.46 17.33 -0.77
C ASP A 143 -4.42 16.42 0.44
N ALA A 144 -3.53 15.45 0.49
CA ALA A 144 -3.52 14.46 1.56
C ALA A 144 -2.19 13.74 1.67
N THR A 145 -1.15 14.48 1.99
CA THR A 145 0.11 13.85 2.41
C THR A 145 -0.16 13.05 3.68
N ARG A 146 0.04 11.74 3.58
CA ARG A 146 -0.19 10.81 4.67
C ARG A 146 0.96 10.88 5.67
N LEU A 147 0.81 11.71 6.71
CA LEU A 147 1.87 11.98 7.69
C LEU A 147 2.19 10.80 8.63
N ASN A 148 1.31 9.81 8.72
CA ASN A 148 1.60 8.60 9.51
C ASN A 148 2.54 7.62 8.78
N ILE A 149 2.95 7.90 7.55
CA ILE A 149 4.00 7.18 6.85
C ILE A 149 5.34 7.80 7.21
N MET A 150 6.27 7.00 7.72
CA MET A 150 7.51 7.45 8.39
C MET A 150 8.35 8.44 7.54
N PRO A 151 8.64 8.22 6.25
CA PRO A 151 9.39 9.21 5.48
C PRO A 151 8.67 10.56 5.35
N ASN A 152 7.34 10.56 5.18
CA ASN A 152 6.56 11.79 5.10
C ASN A 152 6.57 12.54 6.44
N LEU A 153 6.39 11.82 7.57
CA LEU A 153 6.47 12.39 8.90
C LEU A 153 7.85 13.01 9.18
N PHE A 154 8.91 12.28 8.87
CA PHE A 154 10.27 12.77 9.12
C PHE A 154 10.61 13.99 8.25
N SER A 155 10.16 14.02 7.00
CA SER A 155 10.30 15.19 6.13
C SER A 155 9.56 16.41 6.68
N MET A 156 8.34 16.23 7.19
CA MET A 156 7.58 17.30 7.84
C MET A 156 8.29 17.81 9.10
N ILE A 157 8.74 16.92 9.99
CA ILE A 157 9.48 17.30 11.19
C ILE A 157 10.75 18.06 10.81
N ALA A 158 11.46 17.60 9.78
CA ALA A 158 12.68 18.22 9.30
C ALA A 158 12.44 19.63 8.74
N SER A 159 11.35 19.84 8.01
CA SER A 159 10.99 21.16 7.47
C SER A 159 10.74 22.20 8.57
N GLN A 160 10.39 21.76 9.77
CA GLN A 160 10.11 22.59 10.94
C GLN A 160 11.31 22.70 11.90
N ASN A 161 12.51 22.23 11.53
CA ASN A 161 13.69 22.15 12.40
C ASN A 161 13.44 21.32 13.68
N GLY A 162 12.57 20.34 13.59
CA GLY A 162 12.07 19.57 14.74
C GLY A 162 13.03 18.47 15.21
N THR A 163 12.52 17.63 16.09
CA THR A 163 13.25 16.49 16.67
C THR A 163 12.63 15.18 16.20
N ILE A 164 13.43 14.35 15.55
CA ILE A 164 13.07 12.99 15.16
C ILE A 164 13.45 12.04 16.28
N LYS A 165 12.46 11.34 16.84
CA LYS A 165 12.67 10.33 17.88
C LYS A 165 12.74 8.94 17.24
N LEU A 166 13.81 8.19 17.51
CA LEU A 166 14.06 6.86 16.99
C LEU A 166 13.87 5.82 18.10
N PHE A 167 12.71 5.17 18.09
CA PHE A 167 12.41 4.07 19.01
C PHE A 167 13.30 2.85 18.69
N GLY A 168 13.83 2.21 19.74
CA GLY A 168 14.78 1.09 19.60
C GLY A 168 16.03 1.44 18.79
N GLY A 169 16.46 2.72 18.87
CA GLY A 169 17.61 3.21 18.12
C GLY A 169 17.38 3.33 16.61
N GLY A 170 16.17 3.11 16.13
CA GLY A 170 15.83 3.21 14.70
C GLY A 170 16.34 2.05 13.84
N LYS A 171 16.62 0.89 14.44
CA LYS A 171 17.18 -0.29 13.76
C LYS A 171 16.17 -1.05 12.89
N GLN A 172 14.86 -0.79 13.08
CA GLN A 172 13.79 -1.49 12.36
C GLN A 172 13.94 -1.29 10.85
N LEU A 173 13.88 -2.40 10.11
CA LEU A 173 13.86 -2.39 8.66
C LEU A 173 12.47 -2.00 8.14
N LYS A 174 12.42 -1.12 7.16
CA LYS A 174 11.19 -0.67 6.49
C LYS A 174 11.28 -0.88 4.99
N THR A 175 10.22 -1.43 4.48
CA THR A 175 10.00 -1.64 3.04
C THR A 175 9.23 -0.46 2.47
N LEU A 176 9.84 0.30 1.58
CA LEU A 176 9.33 1.58 1.08
C LEU A 176 9.17 1.56 -0.44
N VAL A 177 8.18 2.33 -0.93
CA VAL A 177 7.99 2.56 -2.36
C VAL A 177 7.53 3.99 -2.63
N PRO A 178 8.14 4.73 -3.59
CA PRO A 178 7.67 6.06 -3.98
C PRO A 178 6.25 6.05 -4.54
N LEU A 179 5.42 7.02 -4.18
CA LEU A 179 4.05 7.17 -4.67
C LEU A 179 3.98 7.23 -6.20
N ILE A 180 4.89 7.99 -6.82
CA ILE A 180 4.91 8.13 -8.28
C ILE A 180 5.26 6.79 -8.94
N ASP A 181 6.25 6.06 -8.42
CA ASP A 181 6.57 4.73 -8.95
C ASP A 181 5.45 3.71 -8.70
N THR A 182 4.71 3.86 -7.61
CA THR A 182 3.50 3.06 -7.39
C THR A 182 2.48 3.31 -8.51
N ALA A 183 2.15 4.57 -8.80
CA ALA A 183 1.22 4.93 -9.88
C ALA A 183 1.72 4.44 -11.26
N ARG A 184 3.02 4.58 -11.53
CA ARG A 184 3.66 4.04 -12.75
C ARG A 184 3.56 2.52 -12.83
N CYS A 185 3.68 1.82 -11.71
CA CYS A 185 3.53 0.37 -11.67
C CYS A 185 2.10 -0.06 -12.03
N PHE A 186 1.08 0.62 -11.52
CA PHE A 186 -0.30 0.39 -11.91
C PHE A 186 -0.50 0.55 -13.41
N LYS A 187 -0.07 1.68 -13.98
CA LYS A 187 -0.14 1.94 -15.43
C LYS A 187 0.64 0.89 -16.23
N PHE A 188 1.84 0.51 -15.79
CA PHE A 188 2.61 -0.53 -16.44
C PHE A 188 1.87 -1.88 -16.49
N MET A 189 1.15 -2.24 -15.42
CA MET A 189 0.37 -3.48 -15.39
C MET A 189 -0.89 -3.43 -16.27
N GLU A 190 -1.46 -2.24 -16.51
CA GLU A 190 -2.52 -2.06 -17.51
C GLU A 190 -2.04 -2.46 -18.90
N GLU A 191 -0.85 -1.99 -19.28
CA GLU A 191 -0.27 -2.12 -20.62
C GLU A 191 0.34 -3.51 -20.91
N LYS A 192 0.35 -4.43 -19.94
CA LYS A 192 0.96 -5.76 -20.06
C LYS A 192 -0.07 -6.87 -20.19
N ASP A 193 -0.54 -7.15 -21.39
CA ASP A 193 -1.53 -8.20 -21.65
C ASP A 193 -1.02 -9.62 -21.36
N ASN A 194 0.29 -9.83 -21.42
CA ASN A 194 0.93 -11.10 -21.12
C ASN A 194 1.08 -11.37 -19.61
N ILE A 195 0.81 -10.39 -18.75
CA ILE A 195 0.81 -10.58 -17.29
C ILE A 195 -0.62 -10.88 -16.84
N LYS A 196 -0.87 -12.15 -16.50
CA LYS A 196 -2.17 -12.68 -16.09
C LYS A 196 -2.03 -13.50 -14.81
N SER A 197 -2.98 -13.31 -13.90
CA SER A 197 -3.09 -14.08 -12.64
C SER A 197 -1.77 -14.13 -11.84
N GLN A 198 -1.19 -12.95 -11.61
CA GLN A 198 0.10 -12.81 -10.97
C GLN A 198 0.04 -11.92 -9.72
N ILE A 199 0.96 -12.20 -8.79
CA ILE A 199 1.20 -11.37 -7.61
C ILE A 199 2.62 -10.81 -7.72
N PHE A 200 2.80 -9.53 -7.37
CA PHE A 200 4.10 -8.86 -7.34
C PHE A 200 4.30 -8.09 -6.03
N ASN A 201 5.47 -8.21 -5.47
CA ASN A 201 5.93 -7.31 -4.43
C ASN A 201 6.40 -5.99 -5.06
N VAL A 202 5.84 -4.88 -4.61
CA VAL A 202 6.16 -3.54 -5.11
C VAL A 202 6.87 -2.76 -4.03
N SER A 203 8.18 -2.93 -3.98
CA SER A 203 9.08 -2.26 -3.04
C SER A 203 10.32 -1.80 -3.79
N LYS A 204 10.74 -0.55 -3.53
CA LYS A 204 12.00 -0.04 -4.08
C LYS A 204 13.12 -0.12 -3.06
N ASP A 205 12.89 0.43 -1.87
CA ASP A 205 13.92 0.60 -0.86
C ASP A 205 13.59 -0.23 0.40
N SER A 206 14.62 -0.91 0.91
CA SER A 206 14.59 -1.54 2.22
C SER A 206 15.65 -0.88 3.08
N VAL A 207 15.21 -0.05 4.04
CA VAL A 207 16.08 0.83 4.81
C VAL A 207 15.69 0.83 6.28
N THR A 208 16.65 1.10 7.15
CA THR A 208 16.36 1.31 8.56
C THR A 208 15.69 2.68 8.80
N VAL A 209 14.91 2.77 9.86
CA VAL A 209 14.29 4.04 10.29
C VAL A 209 15.36 5.10 10.54
N GLU A 210 16.51 4.71 11.13
CA GLU A 210 17.66 5.58 11.34
C GLU A 210 18.24 6.16 10.03
N LYS A 211 18.33 5.33 8.97
CA LYS A 211 18.82 5.81 7.67
C LYS A 211 17.94 6.93 7.13
N VAL A 212 16.61 6.80 7.23
CA VAL A 212 15.69 7.86 6.77
C VAL A 212 15.84 9.14 7.60
N ALA A 213 15.98 9.02 8.92
CA ALA A 213 16.22 10.18 9.77
C ALA A 213 17.53 10.90 9.42
N ASN A 214 18.60 10.15 9.12
CA ASN A 214 19.89 10.72 8.70
C ASN A 214 19.79 11.42 7.34
N ILE A 215 19.02 10.88 6.39
CA ILE A 215 18.73 11.57 5.12
C ILE A 215 18.09 12.94 5.42
N CYS A 216 17.05 12.99 6.24
CA CYS A 216 16.41 14.25 6.63
C CYS A 216 17.38 15.22 7.30
N LYS A 217 18.27 14.71 8.16
CA LYS A 217 19.31 15.53 8.80
C LYS A 217 20.36 16.06 7.83
N ASN A 218 20.72 15.30 6.80
CA ASN A 218 21.64 15.76 5.76
C ASN A 218 21.06 16.93 4.95
N PHE A 219 19.76 16.91 4.67
CA PHE A 219 19.07 18.02 4.01
C PHE A 219 18.85 19.23 4.94
N ASN A 220 18.67 19.00 6.24
CA ASN A 220 18.51 20.06 7.22
C ASN A 220 19.30 19.76 8.51
N SER A 221 20.47 20.35 8.63
CA SER A 221 21.40 20.15 9.77
C SER A 221 20.82 20.57 11.14
N LYS A 222 19.76 21.40 11.16
CA LYS A 222 19.08 21.83 12.39
C LYS A 222 18.22 20.74 13.02
N VAL A 223 17.90 19.68 12.26
CA VAL A 223 17.16 18.51 12.75
C VAL A 223 17.92 17.84 13.89
N LYS A 224 17.24 17.60 14.99
CA LYS A 224 17.77 16.80 16.09
C LYS A 224 17.29 15.35 15.95
N ILE A 225 18.19 14.40 16.21
CA ILE A 225 17.83 12.98 16.25
C ILE A 225 18.09 12.48 17.66
N ILE A 226 17.07 11.92 18.30
CA ILE A 226 17.16 11.32 19.63
C ILE A 226 16.88 9.81 19.47
N LYS A 227 17.80 8.98 19.95
CA LYS A 227 17.63 7.53 20.02
C LYS A 227 17.13 7.14 21.39
N THR A 228 16.14 6.25 21.43
CA THR A 228 15.64 5.64 22.67
C THR A 228 15.90 4.14 22.68
N ASN A 229 15.93 3.55 23.85
CA ASN A 229 16.15 2.12 24.04
C ASN A 229 14.82 1.34 24.20
N ASP A 230 13.68 1.97 23.86
CA ASP A 230 12.38 1.33 23.95
C ASP A 230 12.35 0.03 23.09
N LYS A 231 11.69 -0.97 23.61
CA LYS A 231 11.46 -2.19 22.83
C LYS A 231 10.58 -1.87 21.62
N THR A 232 10.98 -2.33 20.45
CA THR A 232 10.18 -2.18 19.25
C THR A 232 9.36 -3.45 19.02
N PRO A 233 8.09 -3.31 18.64
CA PRO A 233 7.18 -4.46 18.51
C PRO A 233 7.57 -5.39 17.33
N ASN A 234 8.30 -4.87 16.34
CA ASN A 234 8.67 -5.63 15.15
C ASN A 234 10.04 -5.16 14.62
N PRO A 235 11.02 -6.07 14.41
CA PRO A 235 12.34 -5.73 13.85
C PRO A 235 12.26 -5.30 12.39
N GLY A 236 11.16 -5.59 11.71
CA GLY A 236 10.95 -5.28 10.31
C GLY A 236 11.31 -6.43 9.37
N TYR A 237 11.06 -6.18 8.11
CA TYR A 237 11.37 -7.12 7.03
C TYR A 237 11.52 -6.35 5.72
N SER A 238 12.14 -7.01 4.73
CA SER A 238 12.21 -6.50 3.37
C SER A 238 11.54 -7.40 2.36
N LEU A 239 11.00 -6.80 1.29
CA LEU A 239 10.42 -7.52 0.18
C LEU A 239 11.43 -7.64 -0.97
N SER A 240 11.47 -8.81 -1.60
CA SER A 240 12.12 -8.99 -2.89
C SER A 240 11.24 -8.42 -4.00
N ASN A 241 11.78 -7.53 -4.82
CA ASN A 241 11.13 -7.00 -6.02
C ASN A 241 11.62 -7.66 -7.32
N LYS A 242 12.40 -8.73 -7.22
CA LYS A 242 13.05 -9.38 -8.38
C LYS A 242 12.04 -9.80 -9.44
N LYS A 243 10.90 -10.35 -9.04
CA LYS A 243 9.84 -10.77 -9.94
C LYS A 243 9.26 -9.59 -10.72
N LEU A 244 9.00 -8.46 -10.07
CA LEU A 244 8.52 -7.24 -10.72
C LEU A 244 9.55 -6.69 -11.70
N LEU A 245 10.82 -6.58 -11.29
CA LEU A 245 11.89 -6.11 -12.17
C LEU A 245 12.08 -7.03 -13.39
N GLY A 246 11.88 -8.34 -13.22
CA GLY A 246 11.91 -9.33 -14.30
C GLY A 246 10.86 -9.10 -15.40
N THR A 247 9.79 -8.32 -15.13
CA THR A 247 8.80 -7.91 -16.15
C THR A 247 9.28 -6.77 -17.04
N GLY A 248 10.41 -6.15 -16.72
CA GLY A 248 10.93 -4.94 -17.35
C GLY A 248 10.49 -3.63 -16.68
N PHE A 249 9.74 -3.68 -15.57
CA PHE A 249 9.44 -2.49 -14.78
C PHE A 249 10.72 -1.89 -14.19
N LYS A 250 10.79 -0.55 -14.15
CA LYS A 250 11.92 0.19 -13.57
C LYS A 250 11.40 1.25 -12.61
N PHE A 251 11.92 1.24 -11.39
CA PHE A 251 11.76 2.37 -10.47
C PHE A 251 12.60 3.56 -10.95
N LEU A 252 12.04 4.76 -10.88
CA LEU A 252 12.72 5.99 -11.33
C LEU A 252 13.04 6.95 -10.18
N TYR A 253 12.35 6.84 -9.07
CA TYR A 253 12.48 7.78 -7.96
C TYR A 253 13.21 7.14 -6.80
N ALA A 254 14.09 7.89 -6.16
CA ALA A 254 14.84 7.47 -4.99
C ALA A 254 14.27 8.09 -3.71
N LEU A 255 14.70 7.55 -2.58
CA LEU A 255 14.37 8.11 -1.26
C LEU A 255 15.12 9.42 -0.98
N GLU A 256 16.27 9.61 -1.64
CA GLU A 256 17.17 10.78 -1.56
C GLU A 256 16.89 11.78 -2.69
#